data_e45be123bde44f07e41b5d5d778b7605
#
_entry.id   e45be123bde44f07e41b5d5d778b7605
#
_cell.length_a   1.000
_cell.length_b   1.000
_cell.length_c   1.000
_cell.angle_alpha   90.00
_cell.angle_beta   90.00
_cell.angle_gamma   90.00
#
_symmetry.space_group_name_H-M   'P 1'
#
loop_
_entity.id
_entity.type
_entity.pdbx_description
1 polymer ?
#
loop_
_entity_poly.entity_id
_entity_poly.type
_entity_poly.pdbx_seq_one_letter_code
_entity_poly.pdbx_strand_id
1 'polypeptide(L)'
;MVNLDTKERYLLEDAKTQEALCVAKYKEHSEKASCPELKNLFSSLASKEQEHLDTINQILSGTVPNVEQNQSKQGQQTQQNTQSQFNLGNLQSQTPINMQANYNETDKLLCEDGLSMEKYVSATYNTSIFEFRDENIRKVLNHIQTEEQGHGKRRERLLYV
;
A
#
# COMPACT_ATOMS: atom_id res chain seq x y z
N MET A 1 7.51 -20.95 -16.67
CA MET A 1 8.53 -19.89 -16.60
C MET A 1 8.09 -18.80 -17.53
N VAL A 2 7.92 -17.58 -17.02
CA VAL A 2 7.49 -16.44 -17.83
C VAL A 2 8.62 -16.00 -18.75
N ASN A 3 8.29 -15.73 -20.01
CA ASN A 3 9.26 -15.23 -20.99
C ASN A 3 9.00 -13.74 -21.22
N LEU A 4 9.72 -12.91 -20.46
CA LEU A 4 9.69 -11.45 -20.59
C LEU A 4 10.50 -11.00 -21.79
N ASP A 5 9.96 -10.11 -22.61
CA ASP A 5 10.75 -9.40 -23.61
C ASP A 5 11.60 -8.27 -22.95
N THR A 6 12.40 -7.62 -23.75
CA THR A 6 13.32 -6.56 -23.27
C THR A 6 12.55 -5.39 -22.63
N LYS A 7 11.43 -4.98 -23.23
CA LYS A 7 10.60 -3.87 -22.74
C LYS A 7 9.92 -4.23 -21.42
N GLU A 8 9.30 -5.40 -21.37
CA GLU A 8 8.65 -5.90 -20.16
C GLU A 8 9.63 -6.01 -18.99
N ARG A 9 10.85 -6.48 -19.26
CA ARG A 9 11.92 -6.57 -18.25
C ARG A 9 12.33 -5.20 -17.73
N TYR A 10 12.56 -4.21 -18.61
CA TYR A 10 12.93 -2.86 -18.18
C TYR A 10 11.82 -2.21 -17.34
N LEU A 11 10.56 -2.37 -17.72
CA LEU A 11 9.42 -1.85 -16.95
C LEU A 11 9.35 -2.48 -15.54
N LEU A 12 9.66 -3.78 -15.41
CA LEU A 12 9.71 -4.42 -14.08
C LEU A 12 10.94 -3.98 -13.27
N GLU A 13 12.10 -3.74 -13.88
CA GLU A 13 13.26 -3.19 -13.15
C GLU A 13 13.01 -1.75 -12.69
N ASP A 14 12.29 -0.94 -13.46
CA ASP A 14 11.85 0.38 -13.03
C ASP A 14 10.86 0.28 -11.86
N ALA A 15 9.85 -0.59 -11.96
CA ALA A 15 8.90 -0.85 -10.88
C ALA A 15 9.62 -1.31 -9.61
N LYS A 16 10.54 -2.28 -9.71
CA LYS A 16 11.37 -2.74 -8.59
C LYS A 16 12.13 -1.60 -7.91
N THR A 17 12.70 -0.68 -8.71
CA THR A 17 13.43 0.48 -8.17
C THR A 17 12.48 1.41 -7.43
N GLN A 18 11.28 1.64 -7.95
CA GLN A 18 10.25 2.46 -7.31
C GLN A 18 9.77 1.84 -5.99
N GLU A 19 9.45 0.55 -5.99
CA GLU A 19 9.04 -0.16 -4.76
C GLU A 19 10.13 -0.10 -3.66
N ALA A 20 11.39 -0.30 -4.05
CA ALA A 20 12.51 -0.19 -3.11
C ALA A 20 12.62 1.22 -2.51
N LEU A 21 12.37 2.27 -3.30
CA LEU A 21 12.32 3.65 -2.81
C LEU A 21 11.13 3.86 -1.86
N CYS A 22 9.95 3.30 -2.18
CA CYS A 22 8.76 3.38 -1.32
C CYS A 22 9.02 2.73 0.03
N VAL A 23 9.61 1.54 0.06
CA VAL A 23 10.04 0.86 1.30
C VAL A 23 10.95 1.76 2.14
N ALA A 24 11.99 2.32 1.52
CA ALA A 24 12.96 3.18 2.21
C ALA A 24 12.31 4.44 2.78
N LYS A 25 11.49 5.13 1.97
CA LYS A 25 10.78 6.35 2.36
C LYS A 25 9.79 6.10 3.50
N TYR A 26 8.99 5.05 3.44
CA TYR A 26 8.05 4.77 4.53
C TYR A 26 8.72 4.35 5.83
N LYS A 27 9.87 3.68 5.77
CA LYS A 27 10.71 3.45 6.97
C LYS A 27 11.17 4.77 7.56
N GLU A 28 11.72 5.66 6.74
CA GLU A 28 12.15 7.00 7.15
C GLU A 28 10.98 7.84 7.72
N HIS A 29 9.80 7.81 7.05
CA HIS A 29 8.60 8.50 7.53
C HIS A 29 8.14 7.97 8.89
N SER A 30 8.20 6.64 9.11
CA SER A 30 7.83 6.04 10.40
C SER A 30 8.76 6.48 11.53
N GLU A 31 10.03 6.72 11.23
CA GLU A 31 11.01 7.22 12.21
C GLU A 31 10.79 8.71 12.51
N LYS A 32 10.49 9.52 11.49
CA LYS A 32 10.36 10.98 11.59
C LYS A 32 9.00 11.46 12.10
N ALA A 33 7.94 10.70 11.88
CA ALA A 33 6.61 11.08 12.34
C ALA A 33 6.60 11.26 13.86
N SER A 34 5.92 12.27 14.35
CA SER A 34 5.74 12.50 15.79
C SER A 34 4.52 11.80 16.35
N CYS A 35 3.45 11.71 15.53
CA CYS A 35 2.19 11.05 15.89
C CYS A 35 2.36 9.52 15.89
N PRO A 36 2.06 8.80 17.01
CA PRO A 36 2.17 7.34 17.06
C PRO A 36 1.34 6.60 16.01
N GLU A 37 0.17 7.11 15.68
CA GLU A 37 -0.71 6.54 14.66
C GLU A 37 -0.07 6.62 13.27
N LEU A 38 0.60 7.74 12.95
CA LEU A 38 1.34 7.89 11.69
C LEU A 38 2.58 7.00 11.65
N LYS A 39 3.31 6.86 12.76
CA LYS A 39 4.44 5.91 12.85
C LYS A 39 4.00 4.50 12.49
N ASN A 40 2.91 4.05 13.11
CA ASN A 40 2.36 2.72 12.87
C ASN A 40 1.85 2.57 11.43
N LEU A 41 1.18 3.60 10.90
CA LEU A 41 0.71 3.59 9.51
C LEU A 41 1.89 3.47 8.54
N PHE A 42 2.90 4.34 8.64
CA PHE A 42 4.06 4.31 7.74
C PHE A 42 4.85 3.00 7.87
N SER A 43 4.99 2.44 9.07
CA SER A 43 5.60 1.12 9.26
C SER A 43 4.81 0.01 8.56
N SER A 44 3.47 0.05 8.65
CA SER A 44 2.59 -0.89 7.94
C SER A 44 2.70 -0.74 6.42
N LEU A 45 2.76 0.51 5.92
CA LEU A 45 2.95 0.78 4.50
C LEU A 45 4.31 0.28 4.03
N ALA A 46 5.40 0.54 4.76
CA ALA A 46 6.73 0.00 4.42
C ALA A 46 6.73 -1.53 4.27
N SER A 47 5.94 -2.23 5.09
CA SER A 47 5.79 -3.69 4.98
C SER A 47 5.01 -4.10 3.73
N LYS A 48 4.02 -3.31 3.33
CA LYS A 48 3.25 -3.56 2.10
C LYS A 48 4.08 -3.31 0.84
N GLU A 49 4.83 -2.21 0.80
CA GLU A 49 5.75 -1.94 -0.31
C GLU A 49 6.84 -3.04 -0.42
N GLN A 50 7.25 -3.63 0.70
CA GLN A 50 8.16 -4.78 0.67
C GLN A 50 7.50 -6.00 0.01
N GLU A 51 6.21 -6.26 0.27
CA GLU A 51 5.46 -7.34 -0.40
C GLU A 51 5.35 -7.07 -1.92
N HIS A 52 5.15 -5.81 -2.34
CA HIS A 52 5.16 -5.41 -3.75
C HIS A 52 6.54 -5.65 -4.38
N LEU A 53 7.59 -5.18 -3.75
CA LEU A 53 8.97 -5.38 -4.18
C LEU A 53 9.31 -6.87 -4.36
N ASP A 54 8.92 -7.70 -3.40
CA ASP A 54 9.15 -9.16 -3.44
C ASP A 54 8.34 -9.78 -4.59
N THR A 55 7.13 -9.32 -4.84
CA THR A 55 6.29 -9.72 -5.97
C THR A 55 6.93 -9.40 -7.32
N ILE A 56 7.44 -8.18 -7.48
CA ILE A 56 8.16 -7.79 -8.71
C ILE A 56 9.42 -8.64 -8.92
N ASN A 57 10.18 -8.89 -7.86
CA ASN A 57 11.36 -9.77 -7.91
C ASN A 57 11.00 -11.22 -8.31
N GLN A 58 9.87 -11.74 -7.86
CA GLN A 58 9.38 -13.06 -8.28
C GLN A 58 9.08 -13.09 -9.79
N ILE A 59 8.42 -12.07 -10.32
CA ILE A 59 8.14 -12.00 -11.77
C ILE A 59 9.44 -11.91 -12.56
N LEU A 60 10.39 -11.09 -12.14
CA LEU A 60 11.72 -10.96 -12.77
C LEU A 60 12.50 -12.28 -12.76
N SER A 61 12.31 -13.11 -11.73
CA SER A 61 12.89 -14.46 -11.65
C SER A 61 12.16 -15.52 -12.48
N GLY A 62 11.05 -15.15 -13.14
CA GLY A 62 10.28 -16.03 -14.02
C GLY A 62 9.08 -16.71 -13.35
N THR A 63 8.70 -16.31 -12.15
CA THR A 63 7.54 -16.85 -11.41
C THR A 63 6.47 -15.77 -11.25
N VAL A 64 5.24 -16.00 -11.74
CA VAL A 64 4.10 -15.10 -11.49
C VAL A 64 3.33 -15.59 -10.27
N PRO A 65 3.24 -14.80 -9.18
CA PRO A 65 2.44 -15.17 -8.02
C PRO A 65 0.94 -15.14 -8.36
N ASN A 66 0.17 -16.01 -7.70
CA ASN A 66 -1.28 -16.02 -7.84
C ASN A 66 -1.93 -15.09 -6.79
N VAL A 67 -2.38 -13.93 -7.22
CA VAL A 67 -3.01 -12.93 -6.34
C VAL A 67 -4.42 -13.32 -5.89
N GLU A 68 -5.13 -14.17 -6.62
CA GLU A 68 -6.49 -14.60 -6.28
C GLU A 68 -6.52 -15.50 -5.02
N GLN A 69 -5.47 -16.29 -4.80
CA GLN A 69 -5.36 -17.16 -3.61
C GLN A 69 -4.98 -16.39 -2.34
N ASN A 70 -4.33 -15.25 -2.46
CA ASN A 70 -3.91 -14.46 -1.31
C ASN A 70 -5.07 -13.64 -0.71
N GLN A 71 -6.06 -13.22 -1.52
CA GLN A 71 -7.25 -12.55 -1.02
C GLN A 71 -8.11 -13.47 -0.13
N SER A 72 -8.15 -14.77 -0.44
CA SER A 72 -8.90 -15.76 0.36
C SER A 72 -8.29 -16.02 1.74
N LYS A 73 -6.98 -15.88 1.90
CA LYS A 73 -6.27 -16.10 3.17
C LYS A 73 -6.33 -14.89 4.11
N GLN A 74 -6.38 -13.66 3.56
CA GLN A 74 -6.55 -12.46 4.37
C GLN A 74 -7.97 -12.30 4.92
N GLY A 75 -8.99 -12.80 4.21
CA GLY A 75 -10.38 -12.80 4.69
C GLY A 75 -10.66 -13.79 5.83
N GLN A 76 -9.85 -14.84 5.99
CA GLN A 76 -10.07 -15.86 7.01
C GLN A 76 -9.33 -15.62 8.33
N GLN A 77 -8.26 -14.82 8.35
CA GLN A 77 -7.55 -14.52 9.60
C GLN A 77 -8.21 -13.41 10.43
N THR A 78 -9.13 -12.63 9.85
CA THR A 78 -9.84 -11.56 10.58
C THR A 78 -11.11 -12.06 11.28
N GLN A 79 -11.54 -13.32 11.09
CA GLN A 79 -12.78 -13.84 11.68
C GLN A 79 -12.61 -14.65 12.96
N GLN A 80 -11.40 -14.91 13.45
CA GLN A 80 -11.23 -15.77 14.63
C GLN A 80 -10.82 -15.09 15.93
N ASN A 81 -10.71 -13.77 16.01
CA ASN A 81 -10.34 -13.16 17.30
C ASN A 81 -10.97 -11.80 17.59
N THR A 82 -12.28 -11.61 17.36
CA THR A 82 -13.01 -10.50 17.97
C THR A 82 -14.49 -10.85 18.18
N GLN A 83 -14.76 -11.84 19.05
CA GLN A 83 -16.01 -11.86 19.80
C GLN A 83 -15.82 -10.96 21.03
N SER A 84 -15.66 -9.67 20.80
CA SER A 84 -15.96 -8.65 21.81
C SER A 84 -17.22 -7.96 21.32
N GLN A 85 -18.28 -8.16 22.08
CA GLN A 85 -19.62 -7.62 21.90
C GLN A 85 -19.57 -6.12 21.63
N PHE A 86 -19.66 -5.69 20.37
CA PHE A 86 -20.11 -4.35 20.07
C PHE A 86 -21.64 -4.33 20.07
N ASN A 87 -22.19 -3.95 21.22
CA ASN A 87 -23.61 -3.71 21.41
C ASN A 87 -24.00 -2.46 20.61
N LEU A 88 -24.68 -2.64 19.46
CA LEU A 88 -25.11 -1.59 18.53
C LEU A 88 -26.29 -0.76 19.06
N GLY A 89 -26.58 -0.82 20.36
CA GLY A 89 -27.76 -0.26 20.96
C GLY A 89 -27.65 1.11 21.63
N ASN A 90 -26.50 1.81 21.55
CA ASN A 90 -26.38 3.11 22.22
C ASN A 90 -25.50 4.11 21.42
N LEU A 91 -25.94 4.42 20.20
CA LEU A 91 -25.28 5.43 19.34
C LEU A 91 -26.04 6.76 19.34
N GLN A 92 -26.58 7.16 20.50
CA GLN A 92 -27.12 8.50 20.69
C GLN A 92 -26.45 9.12 21.91
N SER A 93 -25.61 10.10 21.68
CA SER A 93 -24.87 10.94 22.64
C SER A 93 -23.40 10.51 22.86
N GLN A 94 -22.61 10.54 21.82
CA GLN A 94 -21.20 10.82 22.00
C GLN A 94 -20.95 12.22 21.41
N THR A 95 -20.62 13.15 22.29
CA THR A 95 -19.97 14.41 21.96
C THR A 95 -18.90 14.15 20.89
N PRO A 96 -18.77 15.02 19.86
CA PRO A 96 -17.68 14.89 18.92
C PRO A 96 -16.40 14.81 19.74
N ILE A 97 -15.73 13.68 19.68
CA ILE A 97 -14.37 13.55 20.18
C ILE A 97 -13.63 14.59 19.35
N ASN A 98 -13.29 15.71 19.98
CA ASN A 98 -12.42 16.71 19.41
C ASN A 98 -11.03 16.04 19.30
N MET A 99 -10.88 15.14 18.34
CA MET A 99 -9.60 14.64 17.87
C MET A 99 -8.95 15.79 17.11
N GLN A 100 -8.62 16.82 17.85
CA GLN A 100 -7.59 17.75 17.43
C GLN A 100 -6.30 16.92 17.47
N ALA A 101 -6.15 16.09 16.43
CA ALA A 101 -4.92 15.37 16.22
C ALA A 101 -3.81 16.41 16.21
N ASN A 102 -2.91 16.32 17.15
CA ASN A 102 -1.73 17.19 17.27
C ASN A 102 -0.74 16.85 16.15
N TYR A 103 -1.23 16.95 14.89
CA TYR A 103 -0.35 16.88 13.72
C TYR A 103 0.45 18.16 13.68
N ASN A 104 1.75 18.02 13.80
CA ASN A 104 2.64 19.13 13.53
C ASN A 104 2.84 19.25 12.01
N GLU A 105 3.45 20.33 11.58
CA GLU A 105 3.72 20.62 10.17
C GLU A 105 4.60 19.51 9.51
N THR A 106 5.49 18.90 10.28
CA THR A 106 6.32 17.77 9.82
C THR A 106 5.45 16.56 9.47
N ASP A 107 4.52 16.15 10.34
CA ASP A 107 3.63 15.01 10.11
C ASP A 107 2.77 15.22 8.86
N LYS A 108 2.29 16.45 8.66
CA LYS A 108 1.55 16.84 7.45
C LYS A 108 2.40 16.69 6.19
N LEU A 109 3.62 17.22 6.20
CA LEU A 109 4.53 17.10 5.06
C LEU A 109 4.88 15.64 4.73
N LEU A 110 5.09 14.79 5.73
CA LEU A 110 5.32 13.36 5.52
C LEU A 110 4.10 12.68 4.85
N CYS A 111 2.88 13.05 5.26
CA CYS A 111 1.66 12.54 4.63
C CYS A 111 1.52 13.02 3.17
N GLU A 112 1.80 14.28 2.89
CA GLU A 112 1.74 14.85 1.55
C GLU A 112 2.80 14.24 0.62
N ASP A 113 4.03 14.05 1.11
CA ASP A 113 5.10 13.39 0.36
C ASP A 113 4.74 11.94 0.04
N GLY A 114 4.28 11.19 1.03
CA GLY A 114 3.82 9.83 0.81
C GLY A 114 2.64 9.74 -0.18
N LEU A 115 1.64 10.64 -0.11
CA LEU A 115 0.53 10.66 -1.07
C LEU A 115 1.01 10.97 -2.49
N SER A 116 1.97 11.87 -2.64
CA SER A 116 2.56 12.21 -3.94
C SER A 116 3.29 11.02 -4.54
N MET A 117 4.01 10.27 -3.71
CA MET A 117 4.69 9.04 -4.12
C MET A 117 3.72 7.98 -4.63
N GLU A 118 2.63 7.69 -3.89
CA GLU A 118 1.61 6.73 -4.32
C GLU A 118 0.95 7.11 -5.65
N LYS A 119 0.63 8.40 -5.82
CA LYS A 119 0.08 8.88 -7.09
C LYS A 119 1.03 8.64 -8.25
N TYR A 120 2.32 8.87 -8.03
CA TYR A 120 3.34 8.65 -9.04
C TYR A 120 3.48 7.16 -9.39
N VAL A 121 3.60 6.29 -8.38
CA VAL A 121 3.75 4.84 -8.57
C VAL A 121 2.51 4.24 -9.22
N SER A 122 1.31 4.59 -8.74
CA SER A 122 0.05 4.15 -9.33
C SER A 122 -0.08 4.59 -10.82
N ALA A 123 0.34 5.81 -11.17
CA ALA A 123 0.35 6.28 -12.55
C ALA A 123 1.33 5.50 -13.43
N THR A 124 2.49 5.14 -12.90
CA THR A 124 3.49 4.32 -13.60
C THR A 124 2.95 2.92 -13.88
N TYR A 125 2.33 2.27 -12.90
CA TYR A 125 1.65 0.98 -13.11
C TYR A 125 0.53 1.08 -14.15
N ASN A 126 -0.29 2.13 -14.08
CA ASN A 126 -1.36 2.33 -15.05
C ASN A 126 -0.86 2.35 -16.50
N THR A 127 0.31 2.93 -16.73
CA THR A 127 0.90 2.98 -18.06
C THR A 127 1.58 1.67 -18.44
N SER A 128 2.36 1.09 -17.53
CA SER A 128 3.17 -0.11 -17.82
C SER A 128 2.33 -1.36 -18.03
N ILE A 129 1.20 -1.52 -17.34
CA ILE A 129 0.31 -2.69 -17.43
C ILE A 129 -0.09 -3.00 -18.90
N PHE A 130 -0.33 -1.98 -19.72
CA PHE A 130 -0.70 -2.15 -21.14
C PHE A 130 0.39 -2.77 -21.99
N GLU A 131 1.63 -2.72 -21.54
CA GLU A 131 2.80 -3.20 -22.29
C GLU A 131 3.11 -4.68 -22.04
N PHE A 132 2.45 -5.31 -21.06
CA PHE A 132 2.65 -6.73 -20.74
C PHE A 132 1.74 -7.63 -21.56
N ARG A 133 2.32 -8.66 -22.18
CA ARG A 133 1.59 -9.67 -22.98
C ARG A 133 0.93 -10.72 -22.08
N ASP A 134 1.58 -11.10 -20.99
CA ASP A 134 1.06 -12.11 -20.07
C ASP A 134 -0.07 -11.54 -19.21
N GLU A 135 -1.26 -12.16 -19.31
CA GLU A 135 -2.45 -11.75 -18.58
C GLU A 135 -2.29 -11.87 -17.05
N ASN A 136 -1.54 -12.88 -16.59
CA ASN A 136 -1.34 -13.06 -15.15
C ASN A 136 -0.42 -11.98 -14.58
N ILE A 137 0.61 -11.55 -15.33
CA ILE A 137 1.42 -10.39 -14.94
C ILE A 137 0.54 -9.15 -14.86
N ARG A 138 -0.30 -8.87 -15.86
CA ARG A 138 -1.24 -7.74 -15.80
C ARG A 138 -2.15 -7.78 -14.57
N LYS A 139 -2.67 -8.96 -14.20
CA LYS A 139 -3.49 -9.13 -12.99
C LYS A 139 -2.71 -8.79 -11.71
N VAL A 140 -1.47 -9.23 -11.61
CA VAL A 140 -0.61 -8.91 -10.46
C VAL A 140 -0.32 -7.41 -10.37
N LEU A 141 0.06 -6.78 -11.48
CA LEU A 141 0.36 -5.34 -11.50
C LEU A 141 -0.89 -4.49 -11.24
N ASN A 142 -2.07 -4.89 -11.73
CA ASN A 142 -3.35 -4.25 -11.40
C ASN A 142 -3.69 -4.39 -9.90
N HIS A 143 -3.35 -5.52 -9.28
CA HIS A 143 -3.53 -5.73 -7.86
C HIS A 143 -2.66 -4.76 -7.06
N ILE A 144 -1.36 -4.66 -7.37
CA ILE A 144 -0.45 -3.70 -6.74
C ILE A 144 -0.98 -2.27 -6.92
N GLN A 145 -1.33 -1.86 -8.15
CA GLN A 145 -1.89 -0.53 -8.42
C GLN A 145 -3.12 -0.21 -7.56
N THR A 146 -3.98 -1.20 -7.33
CA THR A 146 -5.17 -1.05 -6.48
C THR A 146 -4.79 -0.85 -5.02
N GLU A 147 -3.77 -1.54 -4.53
CA GLU A 147 -3.25 -1.37 -3.17
C GLU A 147 -2.62 0.02 -2.97
N GLU A 148 -1.85 0.53 -3.95
CA GLU A 148 -1.31 1.91 -3.95
C GLU A 148 -2.40 2.97 -3.76
N GLN A 149 -3.52 2.83 -4.48
CA GLN A 149 -4.67 3.73 -4.30
C GLN A 149 -5.29 3.60 -2.90
N GLY A 150 -5.30 2.39 -2.33
CA GLY A 150 -5.74 2.13 -0.96
C GLY A 150 -4.84 2.79 0.09
N HIS A 151 -3.53 2.82 -0.15
CA HIS A 151 -2.54 3.49 0.71
C HIS A 151 -2.79 4.99 0.78
N GLY A 152 -3.07 5.64 -0.35
CA GLY A 152 -3.45 7.05 -0.43
C GLY A 152 -4.65 7.39 0.46
N LYS A 153 -5.72 6.60 0.36
CA LYS A 153 -6.97 6.81 1.11
C LYS A 153 -6.81 6.70 2.63
N ARG A 154 -5.94 5.83 3.13
CA ARG A 154 -5.69 5.68 4.58
C ARG A 154 -5.07 6.93 5.18
N ARG A 155 -4.20 7.63 4.46
CA ARG A 155 -3.54 8.87 4.90
C ARG A 155 -4.47 10.07 4.88
N GLU A 156 -5.34 10.17 3.87
CA GLU A 156 -6.35 11.23 3.82
C GLU A 156 -7.23 11.22 5.08
N ARG A 157 -7.64 10.05 5.55
CA ARG A 157 -8.44 9.92 6.78
C ARG A 157 -7.75 10.48 8.02
N LEU A 158 -6.42 10.46 8.08
CA LEU A 158 -5.67 10.99 9.22
C LEU A 158 -5.43 12.50 9.12
N LEU A 159 -5.46 13.07 7.91
CA LEU A 159 -5.23 14.50 7.69
C LEU A 159 -6.51 15.35 7.79
N TYR A 160 -7.68 14.76 7.57
CA TYR A 160 -8.95 15.49 7.45
C TYR A 160 -9.99 15.12 8.53
N VAL A 161 -9.54 14.56 9.66
CA VAL A 161 -10.39 14.25 10.83
C VAL A 161 -10.24 15.32 11.95
#